data_14b8dd4bc57990d94505a661596fee1b
#
_entry.id   14b8dd4bc57990d94505a661596fee1b
#
_cell.length_a   1.000
_cell.length_b   1.000
_cell.length_c   1.000
_cell.angle_alpha   90.00
_cell.angle_beta   90.00
_cell.angle_gamma   90.00
#
_symmetry.space_group_name_H-M   'P 1'
#
loop_
_entity.id
_entity.type
_entity.pdbx_description
1 polymer ?
#
loop_
_entity_poly.entity_id
_entity_poly.type
_entity_poly.pdbx_seq_one_letter_code
_entity_poly.pdbx_strand_id
1 'polypeptide(L)'
;MYKYKINEYLYQLNVVEYSAARKIIPKELDISLNTFHNYRNIKSDAQTDIPYHLVRKMEILFNMKRGGLENTVIKGTDLKTLIHQTLKK
;
A
#
# COMPACT_ATOMS: atom_id res chain seq x y z
N MET A 1 5.22 8.35 10.21
CA MET A 1 4.59 8.28 8.87
C MET A 1 4.25 6.83 8.54
N TYR A 2 3.12 6.61 7.89
CA TYR A 2 2.69 5.27 7.50
C TYR A 2 3.22 4.91 6.12
N LYS A 3 3.47 3.63 5.91
CA LYS A 3 4.01 3.12 4.64
C LYS A 3 2.98 3.21 3.50
N TYR A 4 1.69 3.08 3.83
CA TYR A 4 0.60 3.08 2.85
C TYR A 4 -0.44 4.14 3.18
N LYS A 5 -1.15 4.60 2.15
CA LYS A 5 -2.15 5.68 2.25
C LYS A 5 -3.55 5.17 2.64
N ILE A 6 -3.62 4.09 3.41
CA ILE A 6 -4.90 3.50 3.81
C ILE A 6 -5.68 4.47 4.70
N ASN A 7 -5.04 4.97 5.76
CA ASN A 7 -5.70 5.90 6.68
C ASN A 7 -6.09 7.20 5.99
N GLU A 8 -5.24 7.71 5.12
CA GLU A 8 -5.54 8.94 4.37
C GLU A 8 -6.81 8.80 3.55
N TYR A 9 -6.99 7.65 2.88
CA TYR A 9 -8.21 7.39 2.14
C TYR A 9 -9.43 7.26 3.07
N LEU A 10 -9.29 6.47 4.14
CA LEU A 10 -10.40 6.22 5.06
C LEU A 10 -10.89 7.48 5.75
N TYR A 11 -9.98 8.40 6.10
CA TYR A 11 -10.35 9.63 6.79
C TYR A 11 -11.05 10.64 5.88
N GLN A 12 -11.08 10.44 4.59
CA GLN A 12 -11.86 11.25 3.65
C GLN A 12 -13.33 10.81 3.60
N LEU A 13 -13.65 9.64 4.14
CA LEU A 13 -15.01 9.11 4.15
C LEU A 13 -15.80 9.73 5.31
N ASN A 14 -17.12 9.85 5.13
CA ASN A 14 -17.98 10.24 6.26
C ASN A 14 -18.10 9.07 7.24
N VAL A 15 -18.73 9.31 8.40
CA VAL A 15 -18.82 8.31 9.48
C VAL A 15 -19.50 7.02 9.00
N VAL A 16 -20.57 7.14 8.24
CA VAL A 16 -21.33 5.98 7.75
C VAL A 16 -20.49 5.19 6.75
N GLU A 17 -19.86 5.88 5.81
CA GLU A 17 -18.97 5.26 4.82
C GLU A 17 -17.77 4.60 5.47
N TYR A 18 -17.15 5.26 6.45
CA TYR A 18 -16.02 4.72 7.19
C TYR A 18 -16.39 3.41 7.89
N SER A 19 -17.53 3.40 8.58
CA SER A 19 -18.01 2.20 9.26
C SER A 19 -18.25 1.04 8.29
N ALA A 20 -18.85 1.34 7.13
CA ALA A 20 -19.07 0.34 6.08
C ALA A 20 -17.77 -0.17 5.50
N ALA A 21 -16.83 0.72 5.22
CA ALA A 21 -15.52 0.37 4.64
C ALA A 21 -14.73 -0.57 5.54
N ARG A 22 -14.78 -0.36 6.86
CA ARG A 22 -14.09 -1.24 7.82
C ARG A 22 -14.59 -2.68 7.76
N LYS A 23 -15.82 -2.90 7.32
CA LYS A 23 -16.39 -4.24 7.14
C LYS A 23 -16.14 -4.78 5.75
N ILE A 24 -16.27 -3.94 4.74
CA ILE A 24 -16.17 -4.34 3.34
C ILE A 24 -14.72 -4.69 2.95
N ILE A 25 -13.76 -3.85 3.31
CA ILE A 25 -12.37 -4.01 2.86
C ILE A 25 -11.77 -5.34 3.31
N PRO A 26 -11.82 -5.72 4.60
CA PRO A 26 -11.27 -7.02 5.00
C PRO A 26 -11.93 -8.19 4.28
N LYS A 27 -13.25 -8.12 4.07
CA LYS A 27 -13.99 -9.16 3.38
C LYS A 27 -13.53 -9.29 1.92
N GLU A 28 -13.40 -8.18 1.22
CA GLU A 28 -12.96 -8.19 -0.17
C GLU A 28 -11.51 -8.66 -0.32
N LEU A 29 -10.67 -8.41 0.68
CA LEU A 29 -9.28 -8.86 0.68
C LEU A 29 -9.11 -10.27 1.26
N ASP A 30 -10.17 -10.85 1.78
CA ASP A 30 -10.14 -12.17 2.46
C ASP A 30 -9.12 -12.19 3.60
N ILE A 31 -9.16 -11.16 4.43
CA ILE A 31 -8.31 -11.03 5.62
C ILE A 31 -9.18 -10.69 6.83
N SER A 32 -8.64 -10.90 8.02
CA SER A 32 -9.33 -10.52 9.26
C SER A 32 -9.31 -9.00 9.45
N LEU A 33 -10.23 -8.50 10.28
CA LEU A 33 -10.23 -7.10 10.66
C LEU A 33 -8.92 -6.73 11.38
N ASN A 34 -8.40 -7.64 12.20
CA ASN A 34 -7.15 -7.42 12.91
C ASN A 34 -5.96 -7.28 11.95
N THR A 35 -5.90 -8.13 10.92
CA THR A 35 -4.88 -8.02 9.88
C THR A 35 -4.99 -6.67 9.14
N PHE A 36 -6.21 -6.25 8.85
CA PHE A 36 -6.44 -4.95 8.20
C PHE A 36 -5.94 -3.80 9.09
N HIS A 37 -6.25 -3.85 10.40
CA HIS A 37 -5.74 -2.85 11.34
C HIS A 37 -4.21 -2.83 11.36
N ASN A 38 -3.57 -3.99 11.31
CA ASN A 38 -2.12 -4.07 11.27
C ASN A 38 -1.57 -3.43 9.98
N TYR A 39 -2.20 -3.68 8.85
CA TYR A 39 -1.80 -3.07 7.58
C TYR A 39 -1.89 -1.55 7.60
N ARG A 40 -2.95 -1.01 8.21
CA ARG A 40 -3.15 0.44 8.32
C ARG A 40 -2.04 1.12 9.13
N ASN A 41 -1.42 0.38 10.03
CA ASN A 41 -0.47 0.94 11.01
C ASN A 41 0.98 0.61 10.71
N ILE A 42 1.29 0.04 9.54
CA ILE A 42 2.68 -0.22 9.14
C ILE A 42 3.39 1.12 8.96
N LYS A 43 4.48 1.31 9.70
CA LYS A 43 5.30 2.53 9.61
C LYS A 43 6.21 2.47 8.40
N SER A 44 6.59 3.64 7.90
CA SER A 44 7.40 3.75 6.68
C SER A 44 8.78 3.09 6.81
N ASP A 45 9.32 2.99 8.02
CA ASP A 45 10.61 2.37 8.30
C ASP A 45 10.50 0.89 8.66
N ALA A 46 9.29 0.34 8.74
CA ALA A 46 9.08 -1.07 9.07
C ALA A 46 9.50 -1.97 7.91
N GLN A 47 10.02 -3.15 8.24
CA GLN A 47 10.36 -4.15 7.23
C GLN A 47 9.13 -4.93 6.76
N THR A 48 8.05 -4.86 7.51
CA THR A 48 6.80 -5.53 7.16
C THR A 48 6.14 -4.85 5.97
N ASP A 49 5.63 -5.66 5.06
CA ASP A 49 4.93 -5.18 3.88
C ASP A 49 3.61 -5.91 3.73
N ILE A 50 2.68 -5.26 3.00
CA ILE A 50 1.46 -5.91 2.55
C ILE A 50 1.79 -6.70 1.30
N PRO A 51 1.30 -7.97 1.16
CA PRO A 51 1.49 -8.70 -0.09
C PRO A 51 1.05 -7.89 -1.30
N TYR A 52 1.81 -7.95 -2.38
CA TYR A 52 1.59 -7.10 -3.56
C TYR A 52 0.18 -7.21 -4.12
N HIS A 53 -0.36 -8.44 -4.21
CA HIS A 53 -1.70 -8.62 -4.77
C HIS A 53 -2.79 -7.94 -3.92
N LEU A 54 -2.58 -7.84 -2.59
CA LEU A 54 -3.51 -7.14 -1.71
C LEU A 54 -3.37 -5.62 -1.85
N VAL A 55 -2.15 -5.13 -2.05
CA VAL A 55 -1.92 -3.71 -2.36
C VAL A 55 -2.68 -3.33 -3.63
N ARG A 56 -2.57 -4.15 -4.68
CA ARG A 56 -3.28 -3.91 -5.94
C ARG A 56 -4.79 -3.96 -5.77
N LYS A 57 -5.31 -4.91 -4.97
CA LYS A 57 -6.75 -4.98 -4.69
C LYS A 57 -7.23 -3.73 -3.95
N MET A 58 -6.48 -3.26 -2.97
CA MET A 58 -6.83 -2.03 -2.26
C MET A 58 -6.82 -0.82 -3.18
N GLU A 59 -5.84 -0.73 -4.08
CA GLU A 59 -5.81 0.35 -5.07
C GLU A 59 -7.05 0.34 -5.96
N ILE A 60 -7.50 -0.85 -6.35
CA ILE A 60 -8.74 -0.98 -7.12
C ILE A 60 -9.95 -0.54 -6.29
N LEU A 61 -10.04 -1.01 -5.04
CA LEU A 61 -11.12 -0.64 -4.14
C LEU A 61 -11.17 0.88 -3.91
N PHE A 62 -10.02 1.51 -3.80
CA PHE A 62 -9.92 2.95 -3.54
C PHE A 62 -9.93 3.79 -4.82
N ASN A 63 -10.09 3.14 -5.97
CA ASN A 63 -10.06 3.80 -7.29
C ASN A 63 -8.75 4.59 -7.51
N MET A 64 -7.65 4.01 -7.10
CA MET A 64 -6.31 4.55 -7.26
C MET A 64 -5.61 3.91 -8.45
N LYS A 65 -4.72 4.65 -9.09
CA LYS A 65 -3.82 4.07 -10.09
C LYS A 65 -2.79 3.17 -9.42
N ARG A 66 -2.12 2.33 -10.21
CA ARG A 66 -1.04 1.47 -9.71
C ARG A 66 0.03 2.32 -9.05
N GLY A 67 0.42 1.94 -7.84
CA GLY A 67 1.39 2.69 -7.03
C GLY A 67 0.76 3.79 -6.19
N GLY A 68 -0.53 4.05 -6.34
CA GLY A 68 -1.21 5.13 -5.63
C GLY A 68 -1.34 4.93 -4.13
N LEU A 69 -1.28 3.68 -3.67
CA LEU A 69 -1.42 3.37 -2.24
C LEU A 69 -0.12 3.62 -1.46
N GLU A 70 1.03 3.62 -2.11
CA GLU A 70 2.32 3.73 -1.44
C GLU A 70 2.67 5.18 -1.14
N ASN A 71 3.14 5.44 0.09
CA ASN A 71 3.67 6.75 0.48
C ASN A 71 5.12 6.94 0.09
N THR A 72 5.84 5.84 -0.13
CA THR A 72 7.26 5.87 -0.45
C THR A 72 7.48 5.46 -1.90
N VAL A 73 8.21 6.27 -2.64
CA VAL A 73 8.62 5.93 -4.00
C VAL A 73 9.89 5.09 -3.91
N ILE A 74 9.83 3.87 -4.46
CA ILE A 74 11.01 3.03 -4.56
C ILE A 74 11.84 3.53 -5.74
N LYS A 75 13.07 3.92 -5.45
CA LYS A 75 14.00 4.42 -6.46
C LYS A 75 15.07 3.38 -6.73
N GLY A 76 15.47 3.29 -7.96
CA GLY A 76 16.54 2.39 -8.36
C GLY A 76 17.05 2.77 -9.75
N THR A 77 18.21 2.20 -10.09
CA THR A 77 18.79 2.38 -11.42
C THR A 77 18.57 1.11 -12.22
N ASP A 78 18.27 1.26 -13.50
CA ASP A 78 18.02 0.12 -14.38
C ASP A 78 19.29 -0.74 -14.54
N LEU A 79 19.07 -2.02 -14.81
CA LEU A 79 20.16 -3.00 -14.86
C LEU A 79 21.19 -2.67 -15.94
N LYS A 80 20.76 -2.24 -17.12
CA LYS A 80 21.70 -1.93 -18.22
C LYS A 80 22.66 -0.80 -17.83
N THR A 81 22.17 0.21 -17.15
CA THR A 81 22.98 1.31 -16.65
C THR A 81 23.99 0.80 -15.62
N LEU A 82 23.54 -0.08 -14.70
CA LEU A 82 24.44 -0.67 -13.70
C LEU A 82 25.52 -1.54 -14.34
N ILE A 83 25.15 -2.35 -15.33
CA ILE A 83 26.10 -3.17 -16.10
C ILE A 83 27.14 -2.27 -16.76
N HIS A 84 26.70 -1.21 -17.42
CA HIS A 84 27.56 -0.28 -18.12
C HIS A 84 28.56 0.39 -17.18
N GLN A 85 28.09 0.83 -16.00
CA GLN A 85 28.94 1.42 -14.98
C GLN A 85 29.99 0.42 -14.47
N THR A 86 29.61 -0.84 -14.29
CA THR A 86 30.53 -1.90 -13.85
C THR A 86 31.60 -2.18 -14.89
N LEU A 87 31.23 -2.23 -16.17
CA LEU A 87 32.18 -2.51 -17.26
C LEU A 87 33.14 -1.37 -17.53
N LYS A 88 32.84 -0.18 -17.08
CA LYS A 88 33.75 0.98 -17.25
C LYS A 88 34.93 1.01 -16.28
N LYS A 89 34.94 0.13 -15.31
CA LYS A 89 36.04 0.05 -14.35
C LYS A 89 37.19 -0.83 -14.93
#